data_01be81b600330b0dec7e6fd4d993cc93
#
_entry.id   01be81b600330b0dec7e6fd4d993cc93
#
_cell.length_a   1.000
_cell.length_b   1.000
_cell.length_c   1.000
_cell.angle_alpha   90.00
_cell.angle_beta   90.00
_cell.angle_gamma   90.00
#
_symmetry.space_group_name_H-M   'P 1'
#
loop_
_entity.id
_entity.type
_entity.pdbx_description
1 polymer ?
#
loop_
_entity_poly.entity_id
_entity_poly.type
_entity_poly.pdbx_seq_one_letter_code
_entity_poly.pdbx_strand_id
1 'polypeptide(L)'
;MCIRDRFKIKDQLIETIQAHLNLSYQDSLKKSIQLLKEVGIENAEKRIEDYPHQFSGGMRQRVVIALAISCEPDLIIADEPTTALDVSIQYQILELLKDLTKKRNLGVIIITHDMGVIAETTDKVIVMRYGHIVEQGETKELLTNPKSTEARSLVISVPPTNKKIDRFKLISPDGKEITSSSKDLTKNIIKTWGIRENKNQKLLKLEEVTKVFDDNSLGRGFSFISNKSSNDKIVKAVDNVSFELYEAETLRLVVESGSGKSTNSK
;
A
#
# COMPACT_ATOMS: atom_id res chain seq x y z
N MET A 1 11.39 -10.10 -11.10
CA MET A 1 10.64 -9.43 -12.19
C MET A 1 9.60 -10.42 -12.70
N CYS A 2 8.32 -10.11 -12.51
CA CYS A 2 7.24 -11.02 -12.91
C CYS A 2 7.14 -11.07 -14.44
N ILE A 3 6.81 -12.22 -15.03
CA ILE A 3 6.62 -12.35 -16.50
C ILE A 3 5.55 -11.37 -16.99
N ARG A 4 4.52 -11.12 -16.19
CA ARG A 4 3.43 -10.17 -16.49
C ARG A 4 3.89 -8.73 -16.65
N ASP A 5 5.02 -8.31 -16.06
CA ASP A 5 5.52 -6.94 -16.18
C ASP A 5 5.99 -6.58 -17.60
N ARG A 6 6.13 -7.57 -18.47
CA ARG A 6 6.53 -7.43 -19.89
C ARG A 6 5.36 -7.23 -20.85
N PHE A 7 4.12 -7.43 -20.39
CA PHE A 7 2.91 -7.28 -21.20
C PHE A 7 2.19 -5.98 -20.84
N LYS A 8 1.59 -5.36 -21.83
CA LYS A 8 0.75 -4.18 -21.62
C LYS A 8 -0.48 -4.53 -20.79
N ILE A 9 -1.05 -3.54 -20.11
CA ILE A 9 -2.28 -3.72 -19.33
C ILE A 9 -3.42 -4.27 -20.19
N LYS A 10 -3.57 -3.77 -21.43
CA LYS A 10 -4.61 -4.26 -22.36
C LYS A 10 -4.48 -5.75 -22.63
N ASP A 11 -3.25 -6.22 -22.88
CA ASP A 11 -3.04 -7.61 -23.26
C ASP A 11 -3.43 -8.54 -22.12
N GLN A 12 -3.08 -8.18 -20.89
CA GLN A 12 -3.44 -8.94 -19.68
C GLN A 12 -4.95 -8.99 -19.43
N LEU A 13 -5.64 -7.84 -19.57
CA LEU A 13 -7.10 -7.77 -19.38
C LEU A 13 -7.85 -8.52 -20.49
N ILE A 14 -7.49 -8.31 -21.76
CA ILE A 14 -8.14 -8.94 -22.91
C ILE A 14 -7.94 -10.46 -22.85
N GLU A 15 -6.71 -10.94 -22.60
CA GLU A 15 -6.41 -12.36 -22.46
C GLU A 15 -7.28 -13.00 -21.37
N THR A 16 -7.36 -12.38 -20.20
CA THR A 16 -8.19 -12.87 -19.09
C THR A 16 -9.67 -12.91 -19.46
N ILE A 17 -10.19 -11.85 -20.08
CA ILE A 17 -11.59 -11.77 -20.49
C ILE A 17 -11.91 -12.82 -21.55
N GLN A 18 -11.06 -12.97 -22.56
CA GLN A 18 -11.28 -13.94 -23.64
C GLN A 18 -11.12 -15.40 -23.19
N ALA A 19 -10.28 -15.66 -22.19
CA ALA A 19 -10.12 -16.99 -21.63
C ALA A 19 -11.36 -17.50 -20.87
N HIS A 20 -12.17 -16.59 -20.33
CA HIS A 20 -13.31 -16.93 -19.48
C HIS A 20 -14.67 -16.53 -20.07
N LEU A 21 -14.69 -15.52 -20.92
CA LEU A 21 -15.90 -15.01 -21.56
C LEU A 21 -15.76 -15.13 -23.09
N ASN A 22 -16.80 -15.60 -23.73
CA ASN A 22 -16.82 -15.75 -25.19
C ASN A 22 -17.07 -14.39 -25.89
N LEU A 23 -16.11 -13.45 -25.74
CA LEU A 23 -16.19 -12.10 -26.29
C LEU A 23 -15.19 -11.89 -27.42
N SER A 24 -15.58 -11.03 -28.40
CA SER A 24 -14.65 -10.58 -29.43
C SER A 24 -13.52 -9.75 -28.84
N TYR A 25 -12.41 -9.60 -29.58
CA TYR A 25 -11.31 -8.73 -29.16
C TYR A 25 -11.78 -7.28 -28.89
N GLN A 26 -12.65 -6.75 -29.79
CA GLN A 26 -13.13 -5.38 -29.64
C GLN A 26 -14.04 -5.21 -28.42
N ASP A 27 -14.89 -6.17 -28.12
CA ASP A 27 -15.76 -6.12 -26.95
C ASP A 27 -14.96 -6.32 -25.66
N SER A 28 -13.95 -7.20 -25.68
CA SER A 28 -13.00 -7.37 -24.59
C SER A 28 -12.20 -6.09 -24.29
N LEU A 29 -11.77 -5.37 -25.35
CA LEU A 29 -11.09 -4.09 -25.20
C LEU A 29 -12.01 -3.02 -24.60
N LYS A 30 -13.26 -2.91 -25.07
CA LYS A 30 -14.24 -1.97 -24.51
C LYS A 30 -14.51 -2.27 -23.04
N LYS A 31 -14.72 -3.56 -22.71
CA LYS A 31 -14.91 -4.01 -21.31
C LYS A 31 -13.70 -3.69 -20.45
N SER A 32 -12.48 -3.90 -20.95
CA SER A 32 -11.24 -3.59 -20.24
C SER A 32 -11.12 -2.11 -19.92
N ILE A 33 -11.42 -1.22 -20.86
CA ILE A 33 -11.42 0.24 -20.61
C ILE A 33 -12.47 0.61 -19.56
N GLN A 34 -13.67 0.03 -19.65
CA GLN A 34 -14.73 0.27 -18.67
C GLN A 34 -14.32 -0.18 -17.26
N LEU A 35 -13.68 -1.35 -17.11
CA LEU A 35 -13.17 -1.86 -15.85
C LEU A 35 -12.09 -0.93 -15.25
N LEU A 36 -11.16 -0.44 -16.07
CA LEU A 36 -10.15 0.52 -15.62
C LEU A 36 -10.78 1.82 -15.11
N LYS A 37 -11.83 2.32 -15.75
CA LYS A 37 -12.59 3.48 -15.26
C LYS A 37 -13.30 3.18 -13.94
N GLU A 38 -13.90 2.02 -13.83
CA GLU A 38 -14.63 1.57 -12.63
C GLU A 38 -13.71 1.50 -11.39
N VAL A 39 -12.46 1.04 -11.59
CA VAL A 39 -11.47 1.03 -10.50
C VAL A 39 -10.76 2.38 -10.30
N GLY A 40 -11.17 3.43 -11.01
CA GLY A 40 -10.66 4.79 -10.85
C GLY A 40 -9.29 5.04 -11.49
N ILE A 41 -9.00 4.41 -12.62
CA ILE A 41 -7.84 4.76 -13.46
C ILE A 41 -8.22 5.91 -14.38
N GLU A 42 -7.62 7.07 -14.16
CA GLU A 42 -7.79 8.24 -15.04
C GLU A 42 -7.19 8.00 -16.42
N ASN A 43 -7.83 8.58 -17.45
CA ASN A 43 -7.42 8.43 -18.86
C ASN A 43 -7.26 6.97 -19.28
N ALA A 44 -8.21 6.11 -18.89
CA ALA A 44 -8.16 4.65 -19.09
C ALA A 44 -7.88 4.27 -20.55
N GLU A 45 -8.41 5.03 -21.54
CA GLU A 45 -8.21 4.80 -22.98
C GLU A 45 -6.76 4.92 -23.44
N LYS A 46 -5.97 5.75 -22.76
CA LYS A 46 -4.54 5.89 -23.01
C LYS A 46 -3.73 4.94 -22.13
N ARG A 47 -4.09 4.89 -20.86
CA ARG A 47 -3.37 4.11 -19.85
C ARG A 47 -3.42 2.61 -20.08
N ILE A 48 -4.42 2.11 -20.76
CA ILE A 48 -4.53 0.68 -21.13
C ILE A 48 -3.38 0.21 -22.03
N GLU A 49 -2.74 1.11 -22.76
CA GLU A 49 -1.55 0.83 -23.58
C GLU A 49 -0.24 0.82 -22.80
N ASP A 50 -0.25 1.25 -21.55
CA ASP A 50 0.93 1.31 -20.70
C ASP A 50 1.31 -0.07 -20.13
N TYR A 51 2.55 -0.17 -19.66
CA TYR A 51 3.07 -1.33 -18.96
C TYR A 51 2.92 -1.18 -17.44
N PRO A 52 2.88 -2.29 -16.67
CA PRO A 52 2.74 -2.22 -15.21
C PRO A 52 3.78 -1.35 -14.49
N HIS A 53 5.01 -1.28 -14.99
CA HIS A 53 6.07 -0.47 -14.40
C HIS A 53 5.85 1.05 -14.55
N GLN A 54 4.97 1.49 -15.44
CA GLN A 54 4.61 2.91 -15.65
C GLN A 54 3.51 3.37 -14.69
N PHE A 55 2.95 2.45 -13.88
CA PHE A 55 1.92 2.71 -12.90
C PHE A 55 2.53 2.86 -11.49
N SER A 56 1.93 3.72 -10.66
CA SER A 56 2.22 3.76 -9.22
C SER A 56 1.78 2.46 -8.52
N GLY A 57 2.21 2.24 -7.28
CA GLY A 57 1.79 1.07 -6.49
C GLY A 57 0.28 0.93 -6.40
N GLY A 58 -0.41 2.01 -6.05
CA GLY A 58 -1.87 2.03 -5.95
C GLY A 58 -2.58 1.84 -7.29
N MET A 59 -2.04 2.41 -8.38
CA MET A 59 -2.59 2.18 -9.71
C MET A 59 -2.43 0.71 -10.15
N ARG A 60 -1.28 0.09 -9.88
CA ARG A 60 -1.08 -1.34 -10.14
C ARG A 60 -2.09 -2.19 -9.37
N GLN A 61 -2.33 -1.87 -8.10
CA GLN A 61 -3.32 -2.59 -7.30
C GLN A 61 -4.74 -2.45 -7.87
N ARG A 62 -5.12 -1.25 -8.34
CA ARG A 62 -6.39 -1.03 -9.04
C ARG A 62 -6.52 -1.86 -10.31
N VAL A 63 -5.44 -2.00 -11.08
CA VAL A 63 -5.41 -2.88 -12.26
C VAL A 63 -5.57 -4.35 -11.87
N VAL A 64 -4.94 -4.81 -10.79
CA VAL A 64 -5.12 -6.18 -10.27
C VAL A 64 -6.57 -6.42 -9.85
N ILE A 65 -7.22 -5.43 -9.20
CA ILE A 65 -8.65 -5.51 -8.88
C ILE A 65 -9.50 -5.56 -10.15
N ALA A 66 -9.19 -4.74 -11.17
CA ALA A 66 -9.89 -4.78 -12.46
C ALA A 66 -9.78 -6.16 -13.14
N LEU A 67 -8.60 -6.78 -13.08
CA LEU A 67 -8.39 -8.16 -13.53
C LEU A 67 -9.26 -9.16 -12.75
N ALA A 68 -9.29 -9.05 -11.43
CA ALA A 68 -10.06 -9.95 -10.58
C ALA A 68 -11.58 -9.89 -10.87
N ILE A 69 -12.12 -8.69 -11.13
CA ILE A 69 -13.55 -8.51 -11.43
C ILE A 69 -13.91 -8.67 -12.91
N SER A 70 -12.93 -8.88 -13.79
CA SER A 70 -13.13 -8.85 -15.26
C SER A 70 -14.06 -9.94 -15.77
N CYS A 71 -14.08 -11.08 -15.10
CA CYS A 71 -14.89 -12.25 -15.45
C CYS A 71 -16.19 -12.38 -14.62
N GLU A 72 -16.61 -11.30 -13.95
CA GLU A 72 -17.84 -11.23 -13.16
C GLU A 72 -17.96 -12.36 -12.12
N PRO A 73 -16.95 -12.48 -11.23
CA PRO A 73 -16.94 -13.52 -10.20
C PRO A 73 -18.01 -13.26 -9.12
N ASP A 74 -18.45 -14.33 -8.44
CA ASP A 74 -19.28 -14.22 -7.24
C ASP A 74 -18.45 -14.00 -5.97
N LEU A 75 -17.15 -14.35 -6.00
CA LEU A 75 -16.24 -14.30 -4.86
C LEU A 75 -14.88 -13.76 -5.28
N ILE A 76 -14.34 -12.83 -4.47
CA ILE A 76 -12.95 -12.35 -4.57
C ILE A 76 -12.17 -12.81 -3.34
N ILE A 77 -10.97 -13.31 -3.56
CA ILE A 77 -9.99 -13.58 -2.50
C ILE A 77 -8.87 -12.56 -2.63
N ALA A 78 -8.74 -11.69 -1.63
CA ALA A 78 -7.76 -10.63 -1.58
C ALA A 78 -6.70 -10.96 -0.51
N ASP A 79 -5.54 -11.42 -0.97
CA ASP A 79 -4.42 -11.77 -0.10
C ASP A 79 -3.49 -10.56 0.01
N GLU A 80 -3.41 -9.98 1.22
CA GLU A 80 -2.62 -8.80 1.55
C GLU A 80 -2.83 -7.63 0.55
N PRO A 81 -4.08 -7.21 0.27
CA PRO A 81 -4.37 -6.31 -0.84
C PRO A 81 -3.77 -4.90 -0.71
N THR A 82 -3.28 -4.54 0.46
CA THR A 82 -2.73 -3.21 0.77
C THR A 82 -1.25 -3.24 1.14
N THR A 83 -0.60 -4.40 1.08
CA THR A 83 0.83 -4.52 1.40
C THR A 83 1.69 -3.65 0.49
N ALA A 84 2.67 -2.95 1.08
CA ALA A 84 3.57 -2.02 0.42
C ALA A 84 2.91 -0.75 -0.18
N LEU A 85 1.68 -0.44 0.22
CA LEU A 85 1.02 0.83 -0.07
C LEU A 85 1.17 1.79 1.11
N ASP A 86 1.16 3.09 0.82
CA ASP A 86 1.04 4.09 1.88
C ASP A 86 -0.40 4.13 2.43
N VAL A 87 -0.55 4.66 3.65
CA VAL A 87 -1.82 4.62 4.39
C VAL A 87 -2.98 5.27 3.61
N SER A 88 -2.70 6.36 2.89
CA SER A 88 -3.71 7.08 2.12
C SER A 88 -4.23 6.23 0.94
N ILE A 89 -3.33 5.59 0.21
CA ILE A 89 -3.68 4.69 -0.91
C ILE A 89 -4.33 3.40 -0.38
N GLN A 90 -3.83 2.86 0.75
CA GLN A 90 -4.45 1.71 1.41
C GLN A 90 -5.94 1.96 1.67
N TYR A 91 -6.29 3.08 2.29
CA TYR A 91 -7.68 3.46 2.54
C TYR A 91 -8.51 3.51 1.25
N GLN A 92 -7.98 4.13 0.19
CA GLN A 92 -8.67 4.21 -1.10
C GLN A 92 -8.92 2.83 -1.75
N ILE A 93 -7.98 1.89 -1.60
CA ILE A 93 -8.14 0.52 -2.13
C ILE A 93 -9.21 -0.24 -1.34
N LEU A 94 -9.25 -0.08 -0.02
CA LEU A 94 -10.26 -0.73 0.83
C LEU A 94 -11.67 -0.19 0.54
N GLU A 95 -11.83 1.12 0.40
CA GLU A 95 -13.10 1.73 0.01
C GLU A 95 -13.53 1.27 -1.39
N LEU A 96 -12.61 1.17 -2.34
CA LEU A 96 -12.89 0.64 -3.66
C LEU A 96 -13.42 -0.81 -3.60
N LEU A 97 -12.77 -1.69 -2.83
CA LEU A 97 -13.21 -3.07 -2.65
C LEU A 97 -14.62 -3.13 -2.03
N LYS A 98 -14.87 -2.32 -1.01
CA LYS A 98 -16.18 -2.22 -0.34
C LYS A 98 -17.28 -1.74 -1.28
N ASP A 99 -16.98 -0.75 -2.11
CA ASP A 99 -17.91 -0.24 -3.12
C ASP A 99 -18.23 -1.30 -4.19
N LEU A 100 -17.20 -2.01 -4.68
CA LEU A 100 -17.37 -3.08 -5.66
C LEU A 100 -18.18 -4.24 -5.10
N THR A 101 -17.94 -4.62 -3.82
CA THR A 101 -18.70 -5.64 -3.12
C THR A 101 -20.18 -5.30 -3.12
N LYS A 102 -20.54 -4.07 -2.77
CA LYS A 102 -21.94 -3.61 -2.76
C LYS A 102 -22.54 -3.50 -4.15
N LYS A 103 -21.84 -2.88 -5.10
CA LYS A 103 -22.35 -2.63 -6.46
C LYS A 103 -22.57 -3.91 -7.26
N ARG A 104 -21.70 -4.90 -7.06
CA ARG A 104 -21.72 -6.16 -7.83
C ARG A 104 -22.27 -7.34 -7.03
N ASN A 105 -22.68 -7.12 -5.78
CA ASN A 105 -23.16 -8.18 -4.84
C ASN A 105 -22.15 -9.33 -4.71
N LEU A 106 -20.86 -9.01 -4.53
CA LEU A 106 -19.75 -9.96 -4.44
C LEU A 106 -19.51 -10.40 -3.00
N GLY A 107 -19.13 -11.66 -2.80
CA GLY A 107 -18.44 -12.09 -1.59
C GLY A 107 -16.96 -11.67 -1.64
N VAL A 108 -16.39 -11.26 -0.50
CA VAL A 108 -14.96 -10.95 -0.41
C VAL A 108 -14.35 -11.64 0.80
N ILE A 109 -13.26 -12.37 0.58
CA ILE A 109 -12.38 -12.88 1.64
C ILE A 109 -11.12 -12.03 1.63
N ILE A 110 -10.86 -11.32 2.72
CA ILE A 110 -9.63 -10.53 2.90
C ILE A 110 -8.71 -11.30 3.83
N ILE A 111 -7.50 -11.60 3.36
CA ILE A 111 -6.43 -12.18 4.17
C ILE A 111 -5.47 -11.04 4.53
N THR A 112 -5.31 -10.77 5.81
CA THR A 112 -4.41 -9.70 6.28
C THR A 112 -4.01 -9.94 7.74
N HIS A 113 -2.89 -9.36 8.13
CA HIS A 113 -2.46 -9.25 9.52
C HIS A 113 -2.78 -7.88 10.15
N ASP A 114 -3.36 -6.97 9.38
CA ASP A 114 -3.70 -5.61 9.84
C ASP A 114 -5.11 -5.58 10.44
N MET A 115 -5.17 -5.47 11.77
CA MET A 115 -6.43 -5.39 12.51
C MET A 115 -7.21 -4.12 12.22
N GLY A 116 -6.56 -3.04 11.77
CA GLY A 116 -7.22 -1.81 11.34
C GLY A 116 -8.04 -2.05 10.07
N VAL A 117 -7.46 -2.77 9.11
CA VAL A 117 -8.16 -3.19 7.89
C VAL A 117 -9.39 -4.04 8.22
N ILE A 118 -9.22 -5.02 9.11
CA ILE A 118 -10.31 -5.91 9.54
C ILE A 118 -11.45 -5.10 10.18
N ALA A 119 -11.12 -4.18 11.08
CA ALA A 119 -12.11 -3.38 11.81
C ALA A 119 -13.01 -2.53 10.89
N GLU A 120 -12.46 -2.04 9.78
CA GLU A 120 -13.15 -1.12 8.88
C GLU A 120 -13.88 -1.82 7.74
N THR A 121 -13.44 -3.04 7.35
CA THR A 121 -13.87 -3.62 6.07
C THR A 121 -14.62 -4.93 6.18
N THR A 122 -14.60 -5.61 7.34
CA THR A 122 -15.14 -6.98 7.43
C THR A 122 -16.32 -7.09 8.39
N ASP A 123 -17.28 -7.95 8.03
CA ASP A 123 -18.42 -8.30 8.90
C ASP A 123 -18.05 -9.43 9.86
N LYS A 124 -17.26 -10.40 9.38
CA LYS A 124 -16.85 -11.59 10.13
C LYS A 124 -15.35 -11.79 10.04
N VAL A 125 -14.77 -12.35 11.09
CA VAL A 125 -13.33 -12.65 11.20
C VAL A 125 -13.12 -14.11 11.55
N ILE A 126 -12.11 -14.70 10.93
CA ILE A 126 -11.57 -16.02 11.26
C ILE A 126 -10.09 -15.81 11.62
N VAL A 127 -9.72 -16.15 12.84
CA VAL A 127 -8.32 -16.14 13.29
C VAL A 127 -7.74 -17.53 13.14
N MET A 128 -6.61 -17.60 12.42
CA MET A 128 -5.93 -18.88 12.14
C MET A 128 -4.52 -18.90 12.73
N ARG A 129 -4.09 -20.08 13.19
CA ARG A 129 -2.72 -20.34 13.62
C ARG A 129 -2.32 -21.77 13.27
N TYR A 130 -1.16 -21.95 12.68
CA TYR A 130 -0.62 -23.27 12.29
C TYR A 130 -1.61 -24.13 11.48
N GLY A 131 -2.39 -23.49 10.58
CA GLY A 131 -3.38 -24.18 9.74
C GLY A 131 -4.71 -24.50 10.44
N HIS A 132 -4.89 -24.12 11.70
CA HIS A 132 -6.12 -24.35 12.46
C HIS A 132 -6.87 -23.04 12.72
N ILE A 133 -8.20 -23.10 12.70
CA ILE A 133 -9.05 -22.01 13.16
C ILE A 133 -9.02 -22.00 14.69
N VAL A 134 -8.54 -20.91 15.28
CA VAL A 134 -8.45 -20.74 16.74
C VAL A 134 -9.61 -19.92 17.30
N GLU A 135 -10.17 -19.02 16.49
CA GLU A 135 -11.36 -18.25 16.84
C GLU A 135 -12.06 -17.75 15.58
N GLN A 136 -13.40 -17.62 15.65
CA GLN A 136 -14.20 -17.01 14.59
C GLN A 136 -15.43 -16.33 15.17
N GLY A 137 -15.91 -15.27 14.53
CA GLY A 137 -17.10 -14.55 14.97
C GLY A 137 -17.33 -13.25 14.21
N GLU A 138 -18.34 -12.51 14.68
CA GLU A 138 -18.58 -11.15 14.19
C GLU A 138 -17.38 -10.25 14.53
N THR A 139 -16.98 -9.40 13.58
CA THR A 139 -15.78 -8.54 13.72
C THR A 139 -15.84 -7.69 14.99
N LYS A 140 -16.99 -7.07 15.26
CA LYS A 140 -17.17 -6.21 16.43
C LYS A 140 -17.01 -6.98 17.75
N GLU A 141 -17.54 -8.19 17.84
CA GLU A 141 -17.42 -9.03 19.05
C GLU A 141 -15.97 -9.45 19.26
N LEU A 142 -15.32 -9.95 18.21
CA LEU A 142 -13.94 -10.42 18.30
C LEU A 142 -12.96 -9.30 18.65
N LEU A 143 -13.16 -8.09 18.14
CA LEU A 143 -12.31 -6.94 18.44
C LEU A 143 -12.51 -6.42 19.86
N THR A 144 -13.71 -6.52 20.42
CA THR A 144 -14.03 -6.02 21.78
C THR A 144 -13.80 -7.05 22.87
N ASN A 145 -14.02 -8.33 22.60
CA ASN A 145 -13.93 -9.41 23.56
C ASN A 145 -13.30 -10.69 22.96
N PRO A 146 -12.03 -10.63 22.53
CA PRO A 146 -11.34 -11.80 21.98
C PRO A 146 -11.18 -12.91 23.04
N LYS A 147 -11.49 -14.14 22.71
CA LYS A 147 -11.46 -15.29 23.61
C LYS A 147 -10.13 -16.03 23.56
N SER A 148 -9.55 -16.20 22.35
CA SER A 148 -8.27 -16.88 22.16
C SER A 148 -7.08 -15.98 22.51
N THR A 149 -5.97 -16.58 22.88
CA THR A 149 -4.71 -15.90 23.15
C THR A 149 -4.19 -15.18 21.90
N GLU A 150 -4.37 -15.82 20.76
CA GLU A 150 -3.97 -15.33 19.46
C GLU A 150 -4.75 -14.06 19.08
N ALA A 151 -6.07 -14.10 19.16
CA ALA A 151 -6.92 -12.94 18.89
C ALA A 151 -6.61 -11.78 19.84
N ARG A 152 -6.41 -12.06 21.14
CA ARG A 152 -6.00 -11.04 22.11
C ARG A 152 -4.66 -10.41 21.74
N SER A 153 -3.69 -11.22 21.34
CA SER A 153 -2.37 -10.75 20.92
C SER A 153 -2.47 -9.81 19.71
N LEU A 154 -3.26 -10.16 18.71
CA LEU A 154 -3.48 -9.35 17.52
C LEU A 154 -4.17 -8.02 17.87
N VAL A 155 -5.24 -8.05 18.66
CA VAL A 155 -5.98 -6.84 19.08
C VAL A 155 -5.10 -5.91 19.91
N ILE A 156 -4.31 -6.44 20.85
CA ILE A 156 -3.43 -5.63 21.70
C ILE A 156 -2.25 -5.06 20.93
N SER A 157 -1.84 -5.66 19.82
CA SER A 157 -0.76 -5.15 18.97
C SER A 157 -1.11 -3.83 18.25
N VAL A 158 -2.41 -3.51 18.12
CA VAL A 158 -2.87 -2.26 17.50
C VAL A 158 -2.69 -1.09 18.46
N PRO A 159 -1.88 -0.08 18.12
CA PRO A 159 -1.72 1.08 19.00
C PRO A 159 -3.01 1.91 19.05
N PRO A 160 -3.47 2.31 20.23
CA PRO A 160 -4.58 3.24 20.35
C PRO A 160 -4.21 4.60 19.75
N THR A 161 -5.05 5.14 18.88
CA THR A 161 -4.81 6.42 18.19
C THR A 161 -4.95 7.64 19.12
N ASN A 162 -5.65 7.48 20.24
CA ASN A 162 -6.01 8.56 21.17
C ASN A 162 -5.13 8.65 22.42
N LYS A 163 -4.14 7.77 22.56
CA LYS A 163 -3.26 7.74 23.73
C LYS A 163 -1.81 7.48 23.31
N LYS A 164 -0.89 8.24 23.89
CA LYS A 164 0.53 7.92 23.80
C LYS A 164 0.79 6.69 24.68
N ILE A 165 1.30 5.62 24.08
CA ILE A 165 1.72 4.43 24.80
C ILE A 165 3.25 4.41 24.89
N ASP A 166 3.78 4.16 26.09
CA ASP A 166 5.23 4.03 26.26
C ASP A 166 5.74 2.71 25.67
N ARG A 167 4.87 1.70 25.56
CA ARG A 167 5.18 0.37 25.00
C ARG A 167 3.95 -0.38 24.56
N PHE A 168 4.16 -1.22 23.55
CA PHE A 168 3.20 -2.27 23.20
C PHE A 168 3.17 -3.34 24.30
N LYS A 169 1.96 -3.77 24.65
CA LYS A 169 1.77 -4.93 25.49
C LYS A 169 2.03 -6.19 24.65
N LEU A 170 2.77 -7.13 25.17
CA LEU A 170 2.98 -8.42 24.57
C LEU A 170 2.24 -9.47 25.38
N ILE A 171 1.66 -10.46 24.72
CA ILE A 171 1.07 -11.62 25.37
C ILE A 171 2.05 -12.78 25.20
N SER A 172 2.39 -13.43 26.32
CA SER A 172 3.20 -14.66 26.29
C SER A 172 2.39 -15.81 25.69
N PRO A 173 3.04 -16.89 25.22
CA PRO A 173 2.34 -18.10 24.75
C PRO A 173 1.36 -18.67 25.79
N ASP A 174 1.58 -18.40 27.08
CA ASP A 174 0.74 -18.84 28.19
C ASP A 174 -0.47 -17.90 28.45
N GLY A 175 -0.69 -16.88 27.59
CA GLY A 175 -1.82 -15.96 27.70
C GLY A 175 -1.64 -14.84 28.74
N LYS A 176 -0.46 -14.71 29.35
CA LYS A 176 -0.16 -13.64 30.32
C LYS A 176 0.38 -12.39 29.62
N GLU A 177 -0.10 -11.21 30.02
CA GLU A 177 0.48 -9.95 29.55
C GLU A 177 1.93 -9.83 30.05
N ILE A 178 2.88 -9.73 29.13
CA ILE A 178 4.28 -9.42 29.46
C ILE A 178 4.38 -7.89 29.53
N THR A 179 4.25 -7.35 30.72
CA THR A 179 4.60 -5.96 31.05
C THR A 179 6.05 -5.92 31.48
N SER A 180 6.98 -5.93 30.55
CA SER A 180 8.36 -5.58 30.90
C SER A 180 8.40 -4.11 31.30
N SER A 181 8.83 -3.82 32.53
CA SER A 181 8.91 -2.46 32.99
C SER A 181 9.81 -1.63 32.07
N SER A 182 9.37 -0.43 31.72
CA SER A 182 10.12 0.48 30.84
C SER A 182 11.55 0.74 31.34
N LYS A 183 11.74 0.71 32.65
CA LYS A 183 13.03 0.94 33.31
C LYS A 183 14.05 -0.16 33.05
N ASP A 184 13.63 -1.43 32.98
CA ASP A 184 14.58 -2.56 32.83
C ASP A 184 15.05 -2.74 31.38
N LEU A 185 14.16 -2.49 30.41
CA LEU A 185 14.55 -2.55 29.00
C LEU A 185 15.33 -1.32 28.56
N THR A 186 15.00 -0.14 29.07
CA THR A 186 15.80 1.07 28.82
C THR A 186 17.20 0.90 29.39
N LYS A 187 17.34 0.33 30.59
CA LYS A 187 18.66 -0.01 31.17
C LYS A 187 19.40 -1.04 30.32
N ASN A 188 18.71 -2.07 29.80
CA ASN A 188 19.33 -3.08 28.96
C ASN A 188 19.71 -2.53 27.58
N ILE A 189 18.85 -1.67 26.96
CA ILE A 189 19.16 -1.01 25.69
C ILE A 189 20.33 -0.05 25.87
N ILE A 190 20.33 0.78 26.93
CA ILE A 190 21.44 1.68 27.23
C ILE A 190 22.72 0.89 27.51
N LYS A 191 22.63 -0.25 28.20
CA LYS A 191 23.79 -1.12 28.48
C LYS A 191 24.32 -1.81 27.23
N THR A 192 23.43 -2.18 26.28
CA THR A 192 23.80 -2.91 25.06
C THR A 192 24.26 -1.96 23.96
N TRP A 193 23.61 -0.79 23.83
CA TRP A 193 23.90 0.16 22.74
C TRP A 193 24.77 1.34 23.18
N GLY A 194 25.03 1.48 24.51
CA GLY A 194 25.73 2.61 25.11
C GLY A 194 24.90 3.89 25.14
N ILE A 195 25.25 4.82 26.01
CA ILE A 195 24.81 6.21 25.88
C ILE A 195 25.70 6.80 24.80
N ARG A 196 25.16 7.01 23.60
CA ARG A 196 25.85 7.79 22.58
C ARG A 196 25.87 9.22 23.06
N GLU A 197 27.03 9.71 23.48
CA GLU A 197 27.22 11.13 23.72
C GLU A 197 26.93 11.84 22.39
N ASN A 198 26.07 12.87 22.45
CA ASN A 198 25.80 13.72 21.30
C ASN A 198 27.13 14.36 20.87
N LYS A 199 27.77 13.78 19.90
CA LYS A 199 28.88 14.42 19.23
C LYS A 199 28.26 15.48 18.33
N ASN A 200 28.58 16.73 18.59
CA ASN A 200 28.06 17.88 17.85
C ASN A 200 28.60 17.95 16.40
N GLN A 201 29.07 16.85 15.85
CA GLN A 201 29.58 16.84 14.50
C GLN A 201 28.43 16.66 13.52
N LYS A 202 28.23 17.69 12.69
CA LYS A 202 27.27 17.64 11.57
C LYS A 202 27.79 16.70 10.51
N LEU A 203 27.00 15.65 10.17
CA LEU A 203 27.33 14.67 9.15
C LEU A 203 26.78 15.04 7.78
N LEU A 204 25.59 15.66 7.74
CA LEU A 204 24.94 16.04 6.51
C LEU A 204 24.21 17.36 6.71
N LYS A 205 24.31 18.24 5.73
CA LYS A 205 23.53 19.47 5.61
C LYS A 205 23.00 19.58 4.20
N LEU A 206 21.69 19.67 4.07
CA LEU A 206 21.03 20.06 2.83
C LEU A 206 20.54 21.49 2.99
N GLU A 207 20.79 22.34 2.00
CA GLU A 207 20.35 23.73 2.00
C GLU A 207 19.61 24.00 0.68
N GLU A 208 18.35 24.38 0.79
CA GLU A 208 17.51 24.83 -0.32
C GLU A 208 17.55 23.89 -1.55
N VAL A 209 17.62 22.58 -1.31
CA VAL A 209 17.74 21.60 -2.38
C VAL A 209 16.46 21.57 -3.19
N THR A 210 16.60 21.80 -4.49
CA THR A 210 15.50 21.71 -5.46
C THR A 210 15.90 20.76 -6.58
N LYS A 211 15.02 19.81 -6.91
CA LYS A 211 15.19 18.88 -8.03
C LYS A 211 13.99 18.91 -8.95
N VAL A 212 14.27 19.20 -10.20
CA VAL A 212 13.29 19.29 -11.28
C VAL A 212 13.54 18.16 -12.27
N PHE A 213 12.49 17.56 -12.78
CA PHE A 213 12.52 16.62 -13.89
C PHE A 213 11.72 17.19 -15.06
N ASP A 214 12.32 17.17 -16.25
CA ASP A 214 11.65 17.48 -17.49
C ASP A 214 10.94 16.21 -18.00
N ASP A 215 9.65 16.31 -18.33
CA ASP A 215 8.84 15.20 -18.84
C ASP A 215 9.33 14.70 -20.22
N ASN A 216 10.25 15.42 -20.84
CA ASN A 216 10.84 15.10 -22.15
C ASN A 216 11.84 13.92 -22.15
N SER A 217 12.18 13.32 -21.01
CA SER A 217 13.16 12.22 -20.96
C SER A 217 12.58 10.83 -21.28
N LEU A 218 11.28 10.70 -21.45
CA LEU A 218 10.60 9.42 -21.75
C LEU A 218 10.33 9.17 -23.24
N GLY A 219 10.77 10.05 -24.14
CA GLY A 219 10.42 9.93 -25.55
C GLY A 219 11.53 10.35 -26.52
N ARG A 220 12.77 9.81 -26.41
CA ARG A 220 13.72 9.87 -27.53
C ARG A 220 13.46 8.74 -28.53
N GLY A 221 12.44 8.94 -29.36
CA GLY A 221 12.19 8.13 -30.55
C GLY A 221 11.30 8.90 -31.50
N PHE A 222 11.89 9.52 -32.52
CA PHE A 222 11.23 10.10 -33.70
C PHE A 222 10.12 11.13 -33.46
N SER A 223 10.44 12.39 -33.42
CA SER A 223 9.54 13.45 -33.81
C SER A 223 10.30 14.51 -34.60
N PHE A 224 10.33 14.34 -35.91
CA PHE A 224 10.47 15.43 -36.85
C PHE A 224 9.08 16.03 -37.06
N ILE A 225 9.00 17.38 -36.91
CA ILE A 225 7.89 18.25 -37.33
C ILE A 225 6.61 18.18 -36.51
N SER A 226 6.48 19.04 -35.50
CA SER A 226 5.30 19.93 -35.40
C SER A 226 5.54 21.04 -34.37
N ASN A 227 5.48 22.29 -34.83
CA ASN A 227 5.31 23.49 -34.02
C ASN A 227 3.99 23.37 -33.24
N LYS A 228 4.07 23.11 -31.96
CA LYS A 228 3.00 23.42 -31.00
C LYS A 228 3.62 23.79 -29.67
N SER A 229 3.34 25.02 -29.24
CA SER A 229 3.57 25.54 -27.90
C SER A 229 3.01 24.56 -26.84
N SER A 230 3.85 23.67 -26.37
CA SER A 230 3.53 22.80 -25.23
C SER A 230 4.03 23.55 -23.99
N ASN A 231 3.14 23.86 -23.06
CA ASN A 231 3.48 24.09 -21.67
C ASN A 231 4.19 22.83 -21.18
N ASP A 232 5.51 22.84 -21.19
CA ASP A 232 6.35 21.79 -20.63
C ASP A 232 5.95 21.64 -19.16
N LYS A 233 5.31 20.53 -18.79
CA LYS A 233 4.99 20.22 -17.40
C LYS A 233 6.29 19.86 -16.71
N ILE A 234 6.91 20.87 -16.15
CA ILE A 234 8.05 20.74 -15.26
C ILE A 234 7.55 20.14 -13.94
N VAL A 235 8.03 18.95 -13.58
CA VAL A 235 7.73 18.33 -12.30
C VAL A 235 8.84 18.64 -11.31
N LYS A 236 8.56 19.50 -10.33
CA LYS A 236 9.45 19.69 -9.18
C LYS A 236 9.28 18.51 -8.23
N ALA A 237 10.20 17.58 -8.22
CA ALA A 237 10.17 16.41 -7.33
C ALA A 237 10.64 16.75 -5.92
N VAL A 238 11.51 17.74 -5.77
CA VAL A 238 11.95 18.32 -4.50
C VAL A 238 11.97 19.83 -4.71
N ASP A 239 11.44 20.59 -3.77
CA ASP A 239 11.37 22.05 -3.87
C ASP A 239 11.80 22.68 -2.54
N ASN A 240 12.95 23.34 -2.54
CA ASN A 240 13.49 24.12 -1.43
C ASN A 240 13.56 23.37 -0.09
N VAL A 241 14.10 22.15 -0.08
CA VAL A 241 14.20 21.31 1.12
C VAL A 241 15.53 21.55 1.83
N SER A 242 15.46 21.84 3.11
CA SER A 242 16.64 22.03 3.98
C SER A 242 16.50 21.20 5.24
N PHE A 243 17.54 20.47 5.63
CA PHE A 243 17.66 19.80 6.93
C PHE A 243 19.11 19.47 7.25
N GLU A 244 19.35 19.14 8.50
CA GLU A 244 20.65 18.75 9.01
C GLU A 244 20.57 17.40 9.71
N LEU A 245 21.64 16.62 9.67
CA LEU A 245 21.78 15.37 10.38
C LEU A 245 23.11 15.36 11.13
N TYR A 246 23.07 15.02 12.39
CA TYR A 246 24.23 14.96 13.27
C TYR A 246 24.69 13.53 13.54
N GLU A 247 25.92 13.39 14.02
CA GLU A 247 26.48 12.09 14.39
C GLU A 247 25.63 11.43 15.47
N ALA A 248 25.32 10.14 15.29
CA ALA A 248 24.45 9.33 16.16
C ALA A 248 22.98 9.78 16.22
N GLU A 249 22.53 10.68 15.34
CA GLU A 249 21.14 11.07 15.18
C GLU A 249 20.43 10.14 14.17
N THR A 250 19.16 9.88 14.39
CA THR A 250 18.27 9.20 13.45
C THR A 250 17.18 10.16 13.01
N LEU A 251 17.26 10.63 11.76
CA LEU A 251 16.24 11.49 11.14
C LEU A 251 15.23 10.64 10.38
N ARG A 252 13.95 10.87 10.61
CA ARG A 252 12.86 10.23 9.86
C ARG A 252 12.17 11.22 8.94
N LEU A 253 12.18 10.94 7.64
CA LEU A 253 11.37 11.67 6.66
C LEU A 253 9.99 11.02 6.55
N VAL A 254 8.94 11.74 6.95
CA VAL A 254 7.55 11.29 6.87
C VAL A 254 6.87 12.04 5.74
N VAL A 255 6.47 11.30 4.71
CA VAL A 255 5.95 11.86 3.46
C VAL A 255 5.00 10.88 2.79
N GLU A 256 4.10 11.40 1.96
CA GLU A 256 3.22 10.59 1.12
C GLU A 256 3.97 10.00 -0.09
N SER A 257 3.36 9.02 -0.76
CA SER A 257 3.91 8.43 -1.97
C SER A 257 3.96 9.48 -3.10
N GLY A 258 5.08 9.53 -3.82
CA GLY A 258 5.28 10.52 -4.89
C GLY A 258 5.85 11.87 -4.46
N SER A 259 6.01 12.13 -3.16
CA SER A 259 6.51 13.42 -2.62
C SER A 259 8.03 13.65 -2.75
N GLY A 260 8.74 12.87 -3.57
CA GLY A 260 10.17 13.07 -3.85
C GLY A 260 11.14 12.48 -2.82
N LYS A 261 10.70 11.66 -1.86
CA LYS A 261 11.60 11.07 -0.84
C LYS A 261 12.78 10.29 -1.41
N SER A 262 12.55 9.47 -2.43
CA SER A 262 13.62 8.70 -3.09
C SER A 262 14.55 9.57 -3.94
N THR A 263 14.07 10.72 -4.41
CA THR A 263 14.88 11.71 -5.13
C THR A 263 15.80 12.44 -4.17
N ASN A 264 15.33 12.71 -2.95
CA ASN A 264 16.11 13.42 -1.92
C ASN A 264 17.21 12.53 -1.29
N SER A 265 17.06 11.20 -1.40
CA SER A 265 18.03 10.23 -0.87
C SER A 265 19.12 9.80 -1.87
N LYS A 266 19.04 10.27 -3.12
CA LYS A 266 20.03 10.06 -4.20
C LYS A 266 20.87 11.31 -4.42
#